data_15bf3a64572632dcc2783f2d34045468
#
_entry.id   15bf3a64572632dcc2783f2d34045468
#
_cell.length_a   1.000
_cell.length_b   1.000
_cell.length_c   1.000
_cell.angle_alpha   90.00
_cell.angle_beta   90.00
_cell.angle_gamma   90.00
#
_symmetry.space_group_name_H-M   'P 1'
#
loop_
_entity.id
_entity.type
_entity.pdbx_description
1 polymer ?
#
loop_
_entity_poly.entity_id
_entity_poly.type
_entity_poly.pdbx_seq_one_letter_code
_entity_poly.pdbx_strand_id
1 'polypeptide(L)'
;DDAERKVSTAARYQAVLLLSLTDPFRLAEGEVGMLQDVLAQHATACRIIPGGCPDEAAEGRFIVDLRGSSPPLVCGQQAASFEAAEPYLLDARDALAAVRERLASTPAKVRSQSPEAMVLRRLLPEDEDRQRRRESRHPDDRWVQLLLGMEQVHGWLLRGTGKANAALAVEPSACRVVDTSEHGMGLAWDGGGMGDARVGELLGVIEEGMPLKLAIVRSIRVYREGGMELGVQLIPGNGAPVYCCSVDDADDAASRALFLPAGSEEKVGATLIAQKGLHEPGRRLRIEVTGREVRARAGRCVFDGPVFDRFEFSSDEDG
;
A
#
# COMPACT_ATOMS: atom_id res chain seq x y z
N ASP A 1 5.54 8.62 -38.64
CA ASP A 1 5.38 10.04 -38.25
C ASP A 1 5.55 10.18 -36.74
N ASP A 2 6.82 10.23 -36.36
CA ASP A 2 7.27 10.51 -34.99
C ASP A 2 7.05 11.99 -34.68
N ALA A 3 5.83 12.36 -34.35
CA ALA A 3 5.59 13.57 -33.63
C ALA A 3 5.88 13.28 -32.13
N GLU A 4 7.15 13.17 -31.77
CA GLU A 4 7.59 13.41 -30.40
C GLU A 4 7.03 14.77 -29.96
N ARG A 5 5.90 14.78 -29.27
CA ARG A 5 5.42 15.94 -28.53
C ARG A 5 6.53 16.33 -27.58
N LYS A 6 7.30 17.36 -27.95
CA LYS A 6 8.26 18.00 -27.03
C LYS A 6 7.43 18.54 -25.86
N VAL A 7 7.26 17.72 -24.84
CA VAL A 7 6.62 18.16 -23.60
C VAL A 7 7.50 19.25 -23.04
N SER A 8 6.96 20.45 -22.84
CA SER A 8 7.71 21.58 -22.30
C SER A 8 8.25 21.26 -20.91
N THR A 9 9.36 21.87 -20.52
CA THR A 9 9.92 21.72 -19.15
C THR A 9 8.90 22.08 -18.10
N ALA A 10 8.06 23.10 -18.36
CA ALA A 10 6.96 23.49 -17.45
C ALA A 10 5.95 22.35 -17.28
N ALA A 11 5.51 21.71 -18.36
CA ALA A 11 4.56 20.60 -18.27
C ALA A 11 5.14 19.38 -17.56
N ARG A 12 6.43 19.07 -17.74
CA ARG A 12 7.11 18.01 -16.97
C ARG A 12 7.14 18.33 -15.48
N TYR A 13 7.45 19.57 -15.14
CA TYR A 13 7.47 20.01 -13.75
C TYR A 13 6.07 19.94 -13.12
N GLN A 14 5.04 20.40 -13.84
CA GLN A 14 3.64 20.29 -13.40
C GLN A 14 3.22 18.82 -13.19
N ALA A 15 3.66 17.90 -14.06
CA ALA A 15 3.40 16.46 -13.87
C ALA A 15 4.07 15.93 -12.59
N VAL A 16 5.30 16.36 -12.26
CA VAL A 16 5.98 16.00 -11.00
C VAL A 16 5.24 16.54 -9.80
N LEU A 17 4.74 17.77 -9.85
CA LEU A 17 3.95 18.36 -8.78
C LEU A 17 2.63 17.59 -8.57
N LEU A 18 1.92 17.23 -9.65
CA LEU A 18 0.73 16.39 -9.55
C LEU A 18 1.05 15.00 -8.97
N LEU A 19 2.18 14.39 -9.40
CA LEU A 19 2.61 13.10 -8.85
C LEU A 19 2.85 13.20 -7.35
N SER A 20 3.47 14.27 -6.87
CA SER A 20 3.73 14.44 -5.43
C SER A 20 2.47 14.57 -4.58
N LEU A 21 1.34 15.01 -5.18
CA LEU A 21 0.03 15.04 -4.50
C LEU A 21 -0.55 13.64 -4.26
N THR A 22 -0.11 12.63 -4.97
CA THR A 22 -0.62 11.25 -4.84
C THR A 22 0.05 10.45 -3.71
N ASP A 23 0.95 11.05 -2.93
CA ASP A 23 1.83 10.36 -1.99
C ASP A 23 2.57 9.18 -2.66
N PRO A 24 3.58 9.47 -3.52
CA PRO A 24 4.22 8.45 -4.34
C PRO A 24 4.90 7.34 -3.54
N PHE A 25 5.18 7.57 -2.25
CA PHE A 25 5.74 6.57 -1.34
C PHE A 25 4.77 5.44 -1.00
N ARG A 26 3.49 5.58 -1.36
CA ARG A 26 2.43 4.57 -1.19
C ARG A 26 2.06 3.85 -2.48
N LEU A 27 2.73 4.17 -3.58
CA LEU A 27 2.48 3.53 -4.86
C LEU A 27 3.19 2.18 -4.93
N ALA A 28 2.50 1.18 -5.47
CA ALA A 28 3.10 -0.10 -5.75
C ALA A 28 4.04 -0.03 -6.96
N GLU A 29 4.87 -1.05 -7.11
CA GLU A 29 5.76 -1.16 -8.27
C GLU A 29 4.96 -1.10 -9.59
N GLY A 30 5.43 -0.26 -10.52
CA GLY A 30 4.74 -0.02 -11.80
C GLY A 30 3.64 1.06 -11.75
N GLU A 31 3.02 1.33 -10.60
CA GLU A 31 1.99 2.38 -10.50
C GLU A 31 2.57 3.77 -10.75
N VAL A 32 3.81 4.03 -10.34
CA VAL A 32 4.49 5.33 -10.55
C VAL A 32 4.62 5.62 -12.04
N GLY A 33 5.10 4.66 -12.84
CA GLY A 33 5.25 4.83 -14.30
C GLY A 33 3.91 5.07 -14.98
N MET A 34 2.90 4.26 -14.66
CA MET A 34 1.54 4.41 -15.18
C MET A 34 0.96 5.79 -14.84
N LEU A 35 1.15 6.24 -13.60
CA LEU A 35 0.66 7.52 -13.14
C LEU A 35 1.39 8.67 -13.84
N GLN A 36 2.71 8.59 -14.06
CA GLN A 36 3.46 9.60 -14.78
C GLN A 36 2.92 9.81 -16.20
N ASP A 37 2.62 8.73 -16.92
CA ASP A 37 2.08 8.81 -18.29
C ASP A 37 0.69 9.47 -18.30
N VAL A 38 -0.16 9.13 -17.34
CA VAL A 38 -1.49 9.74 -17.22
C VAL A 38 -1.40 11.20 -16.80
N LEU A 39 -0.56 11.52 -15.81
CA LEU A 39 -0.40 12.89 -15.33
C LEU A 39 0.23 13.80 -16.39
N ALA A 40 1.13 13.29 -17.24
CA ALA A 40 1.68 14.05 -18.34
C ALA A 40 0.60 14.56 -19.32
N GLN A 41 -0.51 13.82 -19.48
CA GLN A 41 -1.64 14.22 -20.33
C GLN A 41 -2.44 15.37 -19.69
N HIS A 42 -2.52 15.46 -18.36
CA HIS A 42 -3.28 16.46 -17.64
C HIS A 42 -2.44 17.64 -17.13
N ALA A 43 -1.11 17.50 -17.12
CA ALA A 43 -0.20 18.50 -16.58
C ALA A 43 -0.34 19.88 -17.24
N THR A 44 -0.60 19.93 -18.53
CA THR A 44 -0.77 21.19 -19.28
C THR A 44 -2.02 21.98 -18.89
N ALA A 45 -2.98 21.34 -18.22
CA ALA A 45 -4.16 22.02 -17.68
C ALA A 45 -3.87 22.67 -16.31
N CYS A 46 -2.72 22.40 -15.67
CA CYS A 46 -2.30 23.11 -14.49
C CYS A 46 -1.72 24.47 -14.81
N ARG A 47 -1.79 25.40 -13.85
CA ARG A 47 -1.14 26.71 -13.93
C ARG A 47 -0.30 26.95 -12.69
N ILE A 48 0.92 27.45 -12.88
CA ILE A 48 1.77 27.94 -11.79
C ILE A 48 1.75 29.45 -11.83
N ILE A 49 1.22 30.06 -10.78
CA ILE A 49 0.96 31.50 -10.69
C ILE A 49 1.79 32.08 -9.54
N PRO A 50 2.54 33.19 -9.73
CA PRO A 50 3.21 33.86 -8.63
C PRO A 50 2.19 34.33 -7.58
N GLY A 51 2.50 34.12 -6.31
CA GLY A 51 1.68 34.53 -5.17
C GLY A 51 1.32 33.38 -4.25
N GLY A 52 0.87 33.72 -3.05
CA GLY A 52 0.43 32.76 -2.03
C GLY A 52 -1.00 32.28 -2.21
N CYS A 53 -1.46 31.51 -1.25
CA CYS A 53 -2.86 31.06 -1.19
C CYS A 53 -3.83 32.24 -1.10
N PRO A 54 -4.93 32.19 -1.83
CA PRO A 54 -6.07 33.07 -1.54
C PRO A 54 -6.60 32.74 -0.12
N ASP A 55 -7.17 33.73 0.56
CA ASP A 55 -7.69 33.60 1.93
C ASP A 55 -8.77 32.52 2.08
N GLU A 56 -9.42 32.14 0.99
CA GLU A 56 -10.39 31.06 0.97
C GLU A 56 -9.70 29.75 0.52
N ALA A 57 -9.81 28.71 1.34
CA ALA A 57 -9.39 27.36 0.99
C ALA A 57 -10.12 26.90 -0.28
N ALA A 58 -9.45 26.95 -1.41
CA ALA A 58 -10.02 26.53 -2.68
C ALA A 58 -9.51 25.14 -3.04
N GLU A 59 -10.44 24.19 -3.17
CA GLU A 59 -10.17 22.85 -3.64
C GLU A 59 -9.37 22.87 -4.96
N GLY A 60 -8.35 22.02 -5.06
CA GLY A 60 -7.49 21.93 -6.25
C GLY A 60 -6.45 23.03 -6.39
N ARG A 61 -6.19 23.80 -5.32
CA ARG A 61 -5.14 24.80 -5.25
C ARG A 61 -4.12 24.47 -4.17
N PHE A 62 -2.84 24.60 -4.50
CA PHE A 62 -1.73 24.19 -3.65
C PHE A 62 -0.65 25.25 -3.66
N ILE A 63 -0.01 25.46 -2.50
CA ILE A 63 1.21 26.28 -2.41
C ILE A 63 2.41 25.45 -2.80
N VAL A 64 3.30 26.02 -3.59
CA VAL A 64 4.52 25.38 -4.09
C VAL A 64 5.72 26.30 -3.85
N ASP A 65 6.81 25.74 -3.36
CA ASP A 65 8.13 26.34 -3.37
C ASP A 65 8.92 25.83 -4.57
N LEU A 66 9.12 26.68 -5.58
CA LEU A 66 9.87 26.32 -6.79
C LEU A 66 11.39 26.20 -6.55
N ARG A 67 11.91 26.69 -5.40
CA ARG A 67 13.32 26.60 -5.03
C ARG A 67 13.60 25.45 -4.08
N GLY A 68 12.56 24.95 -3.42
CA GLY A 68 12.63 23.86 -2.48
C GLY A 68 12.35 22.49 -3.11
N SER A 69 12.47 21.44 -2.29
CA SER A 69 12.13 20.06 -2.63
C SER A 69 10.86 19.57 -1.91
N SER A 70 10.15 20.49 -1.26
CA SER A 70 8.93 20.17 -0.53
C SER A 70 7.77 19.87 -1.49
N PRO A 71 6.91 18.90 -1.18
CA PRO A 71 5.71 18.66 -1.96
C PRO A 71 4.74 19.84 -1.87
N PRO A 72 3.83 20.01 -2.85
CA PRO A 72 2.77 21.00 -2.78
C PRO A 72 1.92 20.84 -1.51
N LEU A 73 1.57 21.95 -0.86
CA LEU A 73 0.73 21.99 0.33
C LEU A 73 -0.66 22.50 -0.01
N VAL A 74 -1.68 21.89 0.56
CA VAL A 74 -3.08 22.32 0.36
C VAL A 74 -3.26 23.73 0.91
N CYS A 75 -3.85 24.62 0.13
CA CYS A 75 -4.19 25.96 0.57
C CYS A 75 -5.14 25.92 1.79
N GLY A 76 -4.82 26.71 2.81
CA GLY A 76 -5.63 26.84 4.04
C GLY A 76 -5.28 25.89 5.19
N GLN A 77 -4.52 24.83 4.96
CA GLN A 77 -4.20 23.85 6.02
C GLN A 77 -2.83 24.06 6.71
N GLN A 78 -1.87 24.69 6.05
CA GLN A 78 -0.48 24.78 6.58
C GLN A 78 0.26 26.06 6.13
N ALA A 79 -0.44 27.12 5.78
CA ALA A 79 0.21 28.36 5.35
C ALA A 79 1.18 28.93 6.40
N ALA A 80 0.97 28.64 7.68
CA ALA A 80 1.80 29.12 8.78
C ALA A 80 3.18 28.44 8.89
N SER A 81 3.37 27.28 8.28
CA SER A 81 4.65 26.55 8.30
C SER A 81 5.44 26.63 6.98
N PHE A 82 4.93 27.40 6.01
CA PHE A 82 5.56 27.54 4.71
C PHE A 82 6.49 28.73 4.69
N GLU A 83 7.79 28.48 4.82
CA GLU A 83 8.84 29.52 4.92
C GLU A 83 9.41 29.96 3.55
N ALA A 84 8.73 29.69 2.44
CA ALA A 84 9.24 30.11 1.14
C ALA A 84 9.21 31.65 1.01
N ALA A 85 10.34 32.22 0.63
CA ALA A 85 10.49 33.66 0.42
C ALA A 85 9.60 34.17 -0.73
N GLU A 86 9.28 33.31 -1.69
CA GLU A 86 8.45 33.60 -2.86
C GLU A 86 7.53 32.39 -3.13
N PRO A 87 6.32 32.31 -2.54
CA PRO A 87 5.41 31.21 -2.79
C PRO A 87 4.80 31.33 -4.19
N TYR A 88 4.53 30.18 -4.80
CA TYR A 88 3.75 30.06 -6.02
C TYR A 88 2.48 29.27 -5.74
N LEU A 89 1.43 29.56 -6.49
CA LEU A 89 0.19 28.81 -6.47
C LEU A 89 0.17 27.82 -7.63
N LEU A 90 0.03 26.55 -7.34
CA LEU A 90 -0.34 25.53 -8.32
C LEU A 90 -1.86 25.48 -8.39
N ASP A 91 -2.44 25.96 -9.49
CA ASP A 91 -3.85 25.79 -9.79
C ASP A 91 -4.02 24.52 -10.65
N ALA A 92 -4.49 23.45 -10.02
CA ALA A 92 -4.71 22.13 -10.61
C ALA A 92 -6.20 21.85 -10.88
N ARG A 93 -7.10 22.80 -10.70
CA ARG A 93 -8.57 22.59 -10.80
C ARG A 93 -8.99 21.98 -12.12
N ASP A 94 -8.47 22.50 -13.23
CA ASP A 94 -8.82 22.03 -14.57
C ASP A 94 -8.29 20.60 -14.81
N ALA A 95 -7.09 20.29 -14.30
CA ALA A 95 -6.52 18.94 -14.37
C ALA A 95 -7.33 17.94 -13.53
N LEU A 96 -7.70 18.31 -12.31
CA LEU A 96 -8.51 17.48 -11.42
C LEU A 96 -9.94 17.27 -11.96
N ALA A 97 -10.52 18.29 -12.58
CA ALA A 97 -11.82 18.17 -13.27
C ALA A 97 -11.75 17.15 -14.42
N ALA A 98 -10.71 17.22 -15.24
CA ALA A 98 -10.52 16.27 -16.33
C ALA A 98 -10.32 14.81 -15.81
N VAL A 99 -9.61 14.64 -14.69
CA VAL A 99 -9.46 13.34 -14.03
C VAL A 99 -10.82 12.81 -13.53
N ARG A 100 -11.63 13.67 -12.89
CA ARG A 100 -12.99 13.30 -12.45
C ARG A 100 -13.87 12.88 -13.62
N GLU A 101 -13.86 13.62 -14.70
CA GLU A 101 -14.63 13.33 -15.91
C GLU A 101 -14.21 11.96 -16.50
N ARG A 102 -12.91 11.71 -16.60
CA ARG A 102 -12.37 10.43 -17.07
C ARG A 102 -12.83 9.26 -16.19
N LEU A 103 -12.77 9.42 -14.86
CA LEU A 103 -13.24 8.42 -13.91
C LEU A 103 -14.76 8.22 -14.01
N ALA A 104 -15.54 9.30 -14.19
CA ALA A 104 -17.00 9.23 -14.32
C ALA A 104 -17.42 8.52 -15.62
N SER A 105 -16.70 8.75 -16.72
CA SER A 105 -16.96 8.11 -18.03
C SER A 105 -16.56 6.63 -18.06
N THR A 106 -15.73 6.16 -17.13
CA THR A 106 -15.30 4.76 -17.06
C THR A 106 -16.40 3.90 -16.41
N PRO A 107 -16.88 2.79 -17.05
CA PRO A 107 -17.89 1.91 -16.46
C PRO A 107 -17.50 1.42 -15.07
N ALA A 108 -18.47 1.35 -14.14
CA ALA A 108 -18.21 1.03 -12.73
C ALA A 108 -17.43 -0.28 -12.53
N LYS A 109 -17.74 -1.32 -13.31
CA LYS A 109 -17.05 -2.61 -13.27
C LYS A 109 -15.58 -2.51 -13.71
N VAL A 110 -15.29 -1.73 -14.76
CA VAL A 110 -13.92 -1.49 -15.22
C VAL A 110 -13.17 -0.61 -14.23
N ARG A 111 -13.83 0.42 -13.70
CA ARG A 111 -13.27 1.38 -12.74
C ARG A 111 -12.81 0.70 -11.44
N SER A 112 -13.49 -0.33 -10.96
CA SER A 112 -13.09 -1.08 -9.76
C SER A 112 -11.90 -1.99 -9.99
N GLN A 113 -11.60 -2.36 -11.23
CA GLN A 113 -10.55 -3.31 -11.61
C GLN A 113 -9.38 -2.66 -12.37
N SER A 114 -9.53 -1.42 -12.83
CA SER A 114 -8.48 -0.71 -13.57
C SER A 114 -7.44 -0.13 -12.62
N PRO A 115 -6.17 -0.55 -12.72
CA PRO A 115 -5.07 0.06 -11.95
C PRO A 115 -4.98 1.56 -12.17
N GLU A 116 -5.18 2.03 -13.42
CA GLU A 116 -5.22 3.44 -13.76
C GLU A 116 -6.29 4.20 -12.97
N ALA A 117 -7.51 3.67 -12.91
CA ALA A 117 -8.61 4.30 -12.18
C ALA A 117 -8.34 4.32 -10.67
N MET A 118 -7.70 3.30 -10.11
CA MET A 118 -7.31 3.26 -8.70
C MET A 118 -6.28 4.36 -8.39
N VAL A 119 -5.31 4.53 -9.26
CA VAL A 119 -4.25 5.53 -9.09
C VAL A 119 -4.78 6.95 -9.29
N LEU A 120 -5.64 7.18 -10.29
CA LEU A 120 -6.26 8.49 -10.55
C LEU A 120 -7.13 8.98 -9.38
N ARG A 121 -7.80 8.06 -8.66
CA ARG A 121 -8.56 8.44 -7.46
C ARG A 121 -7.72 9.06 -6.37
N ARG A 122 -6.43 8.72 -6.29
CA ARG A 122 -5.52 9.29 -5.28
C ARG A 122 -5.27 10.79 -5.48
N LEU A 123 -5.52 11.31 -6.71
CA LEU A 123 -5.44 12.74 -6.98
C LEU A 123 -6.65 13.53 -6.48
N LEU A 124 -7.76 12.85 -6.18
CA LEU A 124 -8.99 13.52 -5.81
C LEU A 124 -9.05 13.79 -4.31
N PRO A 125 -9.47 15.01 -3.88
CA PRO A 125 -9.58 15.40 -2.47
C PRO A 125 -10.49 14.48 -1.64
N GLU A 126 -11.47 13.85 -2.27
CA GLU A 126 -12.37 12.89 -1.61
C GLU A 126 -11.60 11.69 -1.00
N ASP A 127 -10.42 11.38 -1.54
CA ASP A 127 -9.51 10.40 -0.96
C ASP A 127 -8.55 11.01 0.08
N GLU A 128 -8.46 12.36 0.21
CA GLU A 128 -7.66 13.02 1.26
C GLU A 128 -8.16 12.64 2.66
N ASP A 129 -9.48 12.45 2.85
CA ASP A 129 -10.03 11.97 4.12
C ASP A 129 -9.58 10.54 4.45
N ARG A 130 -9.25 9.74 3.45
CA ARG A 130 -8.62 8.43 3.64
C ARG A 130 -7.12 8.53 3.89
N GLN A 131 -6.47 9.58 3.39
CA GLN A 131 -5.04 9.84 3.57
C GLN A 131 -4.73 10.54 4.89
N ARG A 132 -5.69 11.25 5.48
CA ARG A 132 -5.52 11.81 6.83
C ARG A 132 -5.29 10.66 7.81
N ARG A 133 -4.22 10.77 8.56
CA ARG A 133 -3.95 9.85 9.66
C ARG A 133 -5.12 9.91 10.63
N ARG A 134 -5.92 8.84 10.68
CA ARG A 134 -7.09 8.74 11.57
C ARG A 134 -6.69 8.59 13.04
N GLU A 135 -5.45 8.21 13.29
CA GLU A 135 -4.94 7.84 14.61
C GLU A 135 -3.77 8.72 15.01
N SER A 136 -3.72 9.05 16.29
CA SER A 136 -2.55 9.67 16.88
C SER A 136 -1.38 8.69 16.83
N ARG A 137 -0.20 9.19 16.49
CA ARG A 137 1.04 8.43 16.57
C ARG A 137 1.86 8.88 17.77
N HIS A 138 2.44 7.90 18.44
CA HIS A 138 3.31 8.13 19.56
C HIS A 138 4.72 7.76 19.17
N PRO A 139 5.72 8.64 19.41
CA PRO A 139 7.12 8.32 19.20
C PRO A 139 7.49 7.03 19.94
N ASP A 140 8.31 6.21 19.31
CA ASP A 140 8.79 4.95 19.87
C ASP A 140 10.25 4.79 19.45
N ASP A 141 11.04 4.03 20.21
CA ASP A 141 12.47 3.83 19.91
C ASP A 141 12.91 2.39 20.18
N ARG A 142 11.95 1.48 20.30
CA ARG A 142 12.26 0.07 20.53
C ARG A 142 12.75 -0.62 19.26
N TRP A 143 13.49 -1.68 19.45
CA TRP A 143 13.93 -2.56 18.37
C TRP A 143 12.97 -3.73 18.17
N VAL A 144 12.74 -4.07 16.92
CA VAL A 144 11.95 -5.22 16.49
C VAL A 144 12.73 -6.00 15.45
N GLN A 145 12.32 -7.24 15.19
CA GLN A 145 12.84 -8.02 14.09
C GLN A 145 11.75 -8.19 13.03
N LEU A 146 12.13 -8.12 11.77
CA LEU A 146 11.22 -8.18 10.63
C LEU A 146 11.47 -9.42 9.78
N LEU A 147 10.37 -9.98 9.30
CA LEU A 147 10.32 -11.02 8.28
C LEU A 147 9.65 -10.43 7.05
N LEU A 148 10.28 -10.54 5.88
CA LEU A 148 9.76 -9.99 4.65
C LEU A 148 9.12 -11.09 3.80
N GLY A 149 7.87 -10.87 3.42
CA GLY A 149 7.13 -11.71 2.50
C GLY A 149 6.54 -12.99 3.11
N MET A 150 5.65 -13.60 2.35
CA MET A 150 4.92 -14.81 2.73
C MET A 150 5.86 -15.96 3.12
N GLU A 151 6.95 -16.14 2.40
CA GLU A 151 7.85 -17.26 2.60
C GLU A 151 8.52 -17.21 3.98
N GLN A 152 9.05 -16.06 4.37
CA GLN A 152 9.72 -15.91 5.67
C GLN A 152 8.73 -15.99 6.82
N VAL A 153 7.57 -15.31 6.69
CA VAL A 153 6.51 -15.31 7.70
C VAL A 153 5.95 -16.70 7.92
N HIS A 154 5.61 -17.42 6.85
CA HIS A 154 5.11 -18.78 6.92
C HIS A 154 6.16 -19.74 7.53
N GLY A 155 7.40 -19.65 7.08
CA GLY A 155 8.50 -20.46 7.60
C GLY A 155 8.75 -20.25 9.08
N TRP A 156 8.67 -19.00 9.56
CA TRP A 156 8.79 -18.67 10.98
C TRP A 156 7.67 -19.29 11.82
N LEU A 157 6.43 -19.10 11.39
CA LEU A 157 5.26 -19.65 12.08
C LEU A 157 5.30 -21.18 12.09
N LEU A 158 5.74 -21.81 11.01
CA LEU A 158 5.87 -23.27 10.91
C LEU A 158 6.89 -23.83 11.91
N ARG A 159 7.99 -23.11 12.19
CA ARG A 159 8.98 -23.51 13.22
C ARG A 159 8.33 -23.58 14.60
N GLY A 160 7.48 -22.64 14.94
CA GLY A 160 6.75 -22.62 16.21
C GLY A 160 5.86 -23.85 16.42
N THR A 161 5.50 -24.57 15.35
CA THR A 161 4.69 -25.80 15.43
C THR A 161 5.54 -27.07 15.64
N GLY A 162 6.88 -26.97 15.66
CA GLY A 162 7.79 -28.10 15.73
C GLY A 162 7.90 -28.95 14.45
N LYS A 163 7.28 -28.51 13.35
CA LYS A 163 7.24 -29.24 12.06
C LYS A 163 8.18 -28.67 10.99
N ALA A 164 8.98 -27.67 11.33
CA ALA A 164 9.88 -27.05 10.38
C ALA A 164 11.01 -28.01 9.97
N ASN A 165 11.13 -28.26 8.68
CA ASN A 165 12.36 -28.81 8.13
C ASN A 165 13.47 -27.75 8.24
N ALA A 166 14.66 -28.11 8.67
CA ALA A 166 15.80 -27.22 8.93
C ALA A 166 16.28 -26.41 7.68
N ALA A 167 15.70 -26.66 6.52
CA ALA A 167 16.13 -26.09 5.23
C ALA A 167 15.76 -24.62 5.00
N LEU A 168 14.82 -24.04 5.75
CA LEU A 168 14.47 -22.63 5.64
C LEU A 168 15.22 -21.85 6.73
N ALA A 169 16.44 -21.42 6.42
CA ALA A 169 17.15 -20.44 7.23
C ALA A 169 16.42 -19.08 7.07
N VAL A 170 15.44 -18.82 7.94
CA VAL A 170 14.79 -17.52 8.04
C VAL A 170 15.60 -16.70 9.02
N GLU A 171 16.26 -15.68 8.56
CA GLU A 171 16.99 -14.72 9.39
C GLU A 171 16.17 -13.42 9.47
N PRO A 172 15.54 -13.15 10.62
CA PRO A 172 14.86 -11.88 10.80
C PRO A 172 15.87 -10.72 10.80
N SER A 173 15.45 -9.59 10.28
CA SER A 173 16.30 -8.41 10.22
C SER A 173 15.90 -7.39 11.29
N ALA A 174 16.89 -6.84 12.01
CA ALA A 174 16.67 -5.85 13.05
C ALA A 174 16.21 -4.51 12.44
N CYS A 175 15.22 -3.88 13.07
CA CYS A 175 14.65 -2.62 12.67
C CYS A 175 14.25 -1.80 13.89
N ARG A 176 14.37 -0.48 13.80
CA ARG A 176 13.96 0.44 14.88
C ARG A 176 12.55 0.95 14.61
N VAL A 177 11.69 0.90 15.62
CA VAL A 177 10.37 1.55 15.57
C VAL A 177 10.58 3.06 15.72
N VAL A 178 9.94 3.86 14.89
CA VAL A 178 9.99 5.33 14.92
C VAL A 178 8.75 5.89 15.62
N ASP A 179 7.62 5.35 15.27
CA ASP A 179 6.32 5.71 15.84
C ASP A 179 5.35 4.53 15.79
N THR A 180 4.33 4.59 16.63
CA THR A 180 3.25 3.60 16.70
C THR A 180 1.90 4.29 16.79
N SER A 181 0.87 3.62 16.24
CA SER A 181 -0.54 3.90 16.46
C SER A 181 -1.27 2.58 16.74
N GLU A 182 -2.57 2.64 16.99
CA GLU A 182 -3.39 1.46 17.25
C GLU A 182 -3.27 0.39 16.15
N HIS A 183 -3.25 0.82 14.87
CA HIS A 183 -3.26 -0.07 13.72
C HIS A 183 -2.01 0.04 12.83
N GLY A 184 -0.95 0.69 13.28
CA GLY A 184 0.22 0.87 12.44
C GLY A 184 1.51 1.21 13.16
N MET A 185 2.62 1.08 12.43
CA MET A 185 3.97 1.41 12.87
C MET A 185 4.74 2.15 11.78
N GLY A 186 5.60 3.08 12.21
CA GLY A 186 6.70 3.58 11.42
C GLY A 186 7.97 2.82 11.81
N LEU A 187 8.71 2.32 10.83
CA LEU A 187 9.88 1.48 11.03
C LEU A 187 11.07 2.09 10.28
N ALA A 188 12.19 2.29 10.96
CA ALA A 188 13.44 2.75 10.34
C ALA A 188 14.41 1.59 10.21
N TRP A 189 14.97 1.45 9.03
CA TRP A 189 15.91 0.40 8.69
C TRP A 189 17.22 1.02 8.21
N ASP A 190 18.30 0.72 8.92
CA ASP A 190 19.63 1.23 8.62
C ASP A 190 20.56 0.16 8.02
N GLY A 191 20.06 -1.07 7.82
CA GLY A 191 20.83 -2.23 7.36
C GLY A 191 20.57 -2.59 5.89
N GLY A 192 21.63 -3.03 5.19
CA GLY A 192 21.47 -3.62 3.87
C GLY A 192 20.65 -4.92 3.94
N GLY A 193 19.90 -5.24 2.88
CA GLY A 193 19.20 -6.52 2.74
C GLY A 193 17.69 -6.48 2.55
N MET A 194 17.02 -5.33 2.71
CA MET A 194 15.59 -5.17 2.36
C MET A 194 15.36 -4.48 1.00
N GLY A 195 16.29 -4.59 0.07
CA GLY A 195 16.12 -4.03 -1.27
C GLY A 195 14.88 -4.51 -2.02
N ASP A 196 14.28 -5.60 -1.56
CA ASP A 196 13.10 -6.21 -2.17
C ASP A 196 11.78 -5.85 -1.47
N ALA A 197 11.79 -4.97 -0.44
CA ALA A 197 10.56 -4.52 0.19
C ALA A 197 9.72 -3.71 -0.80
N ARG A 198 8.42 -4.04 -0.90
CA ARG A 198 7.47 -3.41 -1.83
C ARG A 198 6.24 -2.93 -1.08
N VAL A 199 5.62 -1.87 -1.56
CA VAL A 199 4.30 -1.46 -1.06
C VAL A 199 3.29 -2.58 -1.35
N GLY A 200 2.53 -2.95 -0.33
CA GLY A 200 1.62 -4.09 -0.38
C GLY A 200 2.24 -5.44 0.01
N GLU A 201 3.54 -5.46 0.36
CA GLU A 201 4.22 -6.67 0.84
C GLU A 201 3.74 -7.06 2.24
N LEU A 202 3.69 -8.37 2.49
CA LEU A 202 3.42 -8.93 3.81
C LEU A 202 4.67 -8.84 4.68
N LEU A 203 4.51 -8.39 5.91
CA LEU A 203 5.55 -8.38 6.94
C LEU A 203 5.14 -9.18 8.16
N GLY A 204 6.11 -9.85 8.77
CA GLY A 204 6.04 -10.31 10.15
C GLY A 204 6.87 -9.40 11.06
N VAL A 205 6.27 -8.89 12.12
CA VAL A 205 6.93 -8.08 13.15
C VAL A 205 7.08 -8.91 14.41
N ILE A 206 8.31 -9.12 14.85
CA ILE A 206 8.66 -9.90 16.03
C ILE A 206 9.12 -8.94 17.12
N GLU A 207 8.39 -8.89 18.20
CA GLU A 207 8.75 -8.20 19.44
C GLU A 207 9.16 -9.25 20.46
N GLU A 208 10.15 -8.94 21.31
CA GLU A 208 10.63 -9.86 22.34
C GLU A 208 9.50 -10.26 23.28
N GLY A 209 9.32 -11.58 23.46
CA GLY A 209 8.28 -12.12 24.34
C GLY A 209 6.84 -12.00 23.82
N MET A 210 6.63 -11.49 22.61
CA MET A 210 5.30 -11.32 22.01
C MET A 210 5.08 -12.26 20.83
N PRO A 211 3.83 -12.65 20.54
CA PRO A 211 3.51 -13.35 19.29
C PRO A 211 3.88 -12.53 18.07
N LEU A 212 4.20 -13.20 16.96
CA LEU A 212 4.41 -12.56 15.67
C LEU A 212 3.17 -11.73 15.29
N LYS A 213 3.37 -10.44 15.00
CA LYS A 213 2.35 -9.58 14.42
C LYS A 213 2.48 -9.58 12.90
N LEU A 214 1.36 -9.72 12.20
CA LEU A 214 1.32 -9.57 10.75
C LEU A 214 1.08 -8.11 10.38
N ALA A 215 1.71 -7.65 9.31
CA ALA A 215 1.54 -6.29 8.82
C ALA A 215 1.62 -6.23 7.28
N ILE A 216 1.15 -5.11 6.72
CA ILE A 216 1.24 -4.79 5.29
C ILE A 216 2.08 -3.53 5.15
N VAL A 217 3.05 -3.53 4.26
CA VAL A 217 3.80 -2.33 3.88
C VAL A 217 2.86 -1.36 3.17
N ARG A 218 2.70 -0.15 3.72
CA ARG A 218 1.83 0.90 3.17
C ARG A 218 2.59 2.05 2.52
N SER A 219 3.82 2.27 2.94
CA SER A 219 4.70 3.28 2.33
C SER A 219 6.16 2.91 2.52
N ILE A 220 6.99 3.34 1.59
CA ILE A 220 8.44 3.14 1.61
C ILE A 220 9.09 4.47 1.26
N ARG A 221 10.00 4.94 2.10
CA ARG A 221 10.85 6.10 1.85
C ARG A 221 12.30 5.67 1.93
N VAL A 222 13.05 5.88 0.86
CA VAL A 222 14.49 5.61 0.82
C VAL A 222 15.23 6.94 0.92
N TYR A 223 16.15 7.03 1.85
CA TYR A 223 16.98 8.23 2.04
C TYR A 223 18.27 8.12 1.23
N ARG A 224 18.82 9.28 0.84
CA ARG A 224 20.06 9.34 0.05
C ARG A 224 21.26 8.71 0.76
N GLU A 225 21.24 8.67 2.09
CA GLU A 225 22.29 8.09 2.93
C GLU A 225 22.16 6.56 3.10
N GLY A 226 21.24 5.94 2.40
CA GLY A 226 21.07 4.49 2.37
C GLY A 226 20.10 3.91 3.41
N GLY A 227 19.48 4.74 4.25
CA GLY A 227 18.43 4.32 5.17
C GLY A 227 17.07 4.20 4.47
N MET A 228 16.18 3.39 5.06
CA MET A 228 14.80 3.21 4.60
C MET A 228 13.83 3.38 5.75
N GLU A 229 12.71 4.05 5.49
CA GLU A 229 11.58 4.13 6.41
C GLU A 229 10.36 3.42 5.79
N LEU A 230 9.76 2.53 6.57
CA LEU A 230 8.56 1.79 6.19
C LEU A 230 7.40 2.28 7.06
N GLY A 231 6.30 2.66 6.43
CA GLY A 231 5.02 2.77 7.11
C GLY A 231 4.25 1.47 6.94
N VAL A 232 3.87 0.82 8.04
CA VAL A 232 3.16 -0.46 7.99
C VAL A 232 1.81 -0.38 8.68
N GLN A 233 0.85 -1.14 8.19
CA GLN A 233 -0.44 -1.36 8.81
C GLN A 233 -0.49 -2.76 9.40
N LEU A 234 -0.83 -2.87 10.69
CA LEU A 234 -1.00 -4.15 11.35
C LEU A 234 -2.26 -4.87 10.84
N ILE A 235 -2.15 -6.19 10.69
CA ILE A 235 -3.28 -7.07 10.43
C ILE A 235 -3.68 -7.69 11.77
N PRO A 236 -4.90 -7.45 12.25
CA PRO A 236 -5.37 -8.05 13.50
C PRO A 236 -5.42 -9.57 13.44
N GLY A 237 -5.11 -10.21 14.55
CA GLY A 237 -5.17 -11.66 14.72
C GLY A 237 -3.83 -12.38 14.58
N ASN A 238 -3.81 -13.61 15.08
CA ASN A 238 -2.64 -14.48 15.02
C ASN A 238 -2.75 -15.40 13.79
N GLY A 239 -1.81 -15.27 12.87
CA GLY A 239 -1.75 -16.13 11.68
C GLY A 239 -1.29 -17.55 12.02
N ALA A 240 -1.89 -18.55 11.39
CA ALA A 240 -1.40 -19.93 11.40
C ALA A 240 -0.92 -20.32 9.99
N PRO A 241 0.24 -21.00 9.86
CA PRO A 241 0.75 -21.41 8.56
C PRO A 241 -0.08 -22.55 7.99
N VAL A 242 -0.51 -22.42 6.74
CA VAL A 242 -1.25 -23.43 5.99
C VAL A 242 -0.73 -23.51 4.55
N TYR A 243 -1.08 -24.57 3.85
CA TYR A 243 -0.90 -24.66 2.41
C TYR A 243 -2.26 -24.63 1.73
N CYS A 244 -2.34 -23.94 0.58
CA CYS A 244 -3.59 -23.77 -0.14
C CYS A 244 -3.37 -23.89 -1.65
N CYS A 245 -4.31 -24.53 -2.35
CA CYS A 245 -4.36 -24.56 -3.81
C CYS A 245 -5.81 -24.55 -4.31
N SER A 246 -5.97 -24.23 -5.59
CA SER A 246 -7.25 -24.40 -6.28
C SER A 246 -7.53 -25.89 -6.49
N VAL A 247 -8.78 -26.29 -6.29
CA VAL A 247 -9.24 -27.66 -6.66
C VAL A 247 -9.54 -27.75 -8.15
N ASP A 248 -9.83 -26.60 -8.77
CA ASP A 248 -10.27 -26.53 -10.16
C ASP A 248 -9.09 -26.59 -11.15
N ASP A 249 -7.87 -26.32 -10.69
CA ASP A 249 -6.64 -26.38 -11.49
C ASP A 249 -5.82 -27.62 -11.11
N ALA A 250 -5.82 -28.62 -12.00
CA ALA A 250 -5.17 -29.92 -11.74
C ALA A 250 -3.63 -29.80 -11.53
N ASP A 251 -3.00 -28.76 -12.06
CA ASP A 251 -1.56 -28.49 -11.97
C ASP A 251 -1.21 -27.48 -10.86
N ASP A 252 -2.18 -27.02 -10.05
CA ASP A 252 -1.94 -26.03 -9.01
C ASP A 252 -1.25 -26.67 -7.79
N ALA A 253 0.06 -26.46 -7.71
CA ALA A 253 0.84 -26.90 -6.57
C ALA A 253 0.41 -26.10 -5.33
N ALA A 254 0.25 -26.80 -4.20
CA ALA A 254 -0.12 -26.15 -2.95
C ALA A 254 0.91 -25.05 -2.57
N SER A 255 0.44 -23.81 -2.49
CA SER A 255 1.22 -22.64 -2.15
C SER A 255 1.13 -22.31 -0.67
N ARG A 256 2.12 -21.58 -0.14
CA ARG A 256 2.11 -21.11 1.24
C ARG A 256 1.00 -20.06 1.44
N ALA A 257 0.24 -20.22 2.51
CA ALA A 257 -0.81 -19.29 2.91
C ALA A 257 -0.85 -19.16 4.44
N LEU A 258 -1.56 -18.15 4.94
CA LEU A 258 -1.81 -17.97 6.36
C LEU A 258 -3.31 -18.00 6.61
N PHE A 259 -3.72 -18.79 7.58
CA PHE A 259 -5.06 -18.78 8.12
C PHE A 259 -5.14 -17.78 9.27
N LEU A 260 -6.11 -16.87 9.23
CA LEU A 260 -6.45 -15.98 10.33
C LEU A 260 -7.85 -16.32 10.84
N PRO A 261 -8.01 -16.66 12.12
CA PRO A 261 -9.33 -16.90 12.69
C PRO A 261 -10.16 -15.59 12.68
N ALA A 262 -11.49 -15.76 12.76
CA ALA A 262 -12.39 -14.62 12.91
C ALA A 262 -12.02 -13.81 14.16
N GLY A 263 -11.81 -12.50 13.98
CA GLY A 263 -11.49 -11.57 15.07
C GLY A 263 -12.75 -10.88 15.61
N SER A 264 -12.72 -10.48 16.88
CA SER A 264 -13.81 -9.69 17.46
C SER A 264 -13.79 -8.23 17.03
N GLU A 265 -12.65 -7.71 16.62
CA GLU A 265 -12.44 -6.29 16.29
C GLU A 265 -12.82 -5.96 14.83
N GLU A 266 -12.58 -6.88 13.92
CA GLU A 266 -13.02 -6.75 12.53
C GLU A 266 -14.34 -7.52 12.37
N LYS A 267 -15.35 -6.89 11.74
CA LYS A 267 -16.58 -7.58 11.31
C LYS A 267 -16.29 -8.51 10.10
N VAL A 268 -15.21 -9.26 10.20
CA VAL A 268 -14.68 -10.13 9.14
C VAL A 268 -14.61 -11.53 9.72
N GLY A 269 -15.10 -12.49 8.97
CA GLY A 269 -15.00 -13.91 9.32
C GLY A 269 -13.55 -14.42 9.31
N ALA A 270 -13.38 -15.73 9.39
CA ALA A 270 -12.08 -16.33 9.17
C ALA A 270 -11.55 -16.01 7.77
N THR A 271 -10.26 -15.68 7.65
CA THR A 271 -9.65 -15.28 6.38
C THR A 271 -8.41 -16.09 6.04
N LEU A 272 -8.11 -16.17 4.75
CA LEU A 272 -6.83 -16.62 4.23
C LEU A 272 -6.06 -15.42 3.67
N ILE A 273 -4.76 -15.38 3.96
CA ILE A 273 -3.78 -14.58 3.22
C ILE A 273 -3.06 -15.55 2.29
N ALA A 274 -3.18 -15.35 0.99
CA ALA A 274 -2.60 -16.24 -0.01
C ALA A 274 -1.97 -15.44 -1.16
N GLN A 275 -1.11 -16.09 -1.92
CA GLN A 275 -0.47 -15.50 -3.08
C GLN A 275 -1.48 -14.90 -4.04
N LYS A 276 -1.11 -13.79 -4.67
CA LYS A 276 -1.91 -13.10 -5.69
C LYS A 276 -2.36 -14.06 -6.80
N GLY A 277 -3.65 -13.97 -7.17
CA GLY A 277 -4.25 -14.80 -8.22
C GLY A 277 -4.92 -16.08 -7.72
N LEU A 278 -4.72 -16.51 -6.46
CA LEU A 278 -5.46 -17.64 -5.90
C LEU A 278 -6.92 -17.27 -5.63
N HIS A 279 -7.19 -16.04 -5.20
CA HIS A 279 -8.55 -15.57 -4.92
C HIS A 279 -9.39 -15.35 -6.19
N GLU A 280 -10.54 -16.03 -6.25
CA GLU A 280 -11.65 -15.73 -7.14
C GLU A 280 -12.93 -16.09 -6.38
N PRO A 281 -13.94 -15.21 -6.33
CA PRO A 281 -15.16 -15.49 -5.59
C PRO A 281 -15.82 -16.79 -6.03
N GLY A 282 -16.10 -17.70 -5.09
CA GLY A 282 -16.70 -19.00 -5.34
C GLY A 282 -15.71 -20.09 -5.76
N ARG A 283 -14.42 -19.80 -5.98
CA ARG A 283 -13.38 -20.80 -6.30
C ARG A 283 -13.30 -21.84 -5.19
N ARG A 284 -13.22 -23.10 -5.57
CA ARG A 284 -13.04 -24.21 -4.64
C ARG A 284 -11.56 -24.32 -4.26
N LEU A 285 -11.32 -24.37 -2.97
CA LEU A 285 -9.96 -24.41 -2.39
C LEU A 285 -9.76 -25.71 -1.62
N ARG A 286 -8.54 -26.19 -1.66
CA ARG A 286 -8.02 -27.22 -0.78
C ARG A 286 -7.00 -26.57 0.16
N ILE A 287 -7.29 -26.61 1.47
CA ILE A 287 -6.47 -26.02 2.51
C ILE A 287 -5.91 -27.14 3.35
N GLU A 288 -4.60 -27.22 3.46
CA GLU A 288 -3.92 -28.17 4.33
C GLU A 288 -3.50 -27.49 5.63
N VAL A 289 -4.09 -27.93 6.73
CA VAL A 289 -3.81 -27.47 8.09
C VAL A 289 -3.23 -28.61 8.89
N THR A 290 -1.96 -28.57 9.24
CA THR A 290 -1.29 -29.58 10.10
C THR A 290 -1.46 -31.04 9.61
N GLY A 291 -1.49 -31.27 8.28
CA GLY A 291 -1.67 -32.58 7.66
C GLY A 291 -3.11 -33.03 7.56
N ARG A 292 -4.07 -32.17 7.85
CA ARG A 292 -5.50 -32.37 7.55
C ARG A 292 -5.90 -31.51 6.37
N GLU A 293 -6.64 -32.10 5.45
CA GLU A 293 -7.20 -31.40 4.30
C GLU A 293 -8.61 -30.90 4.64
N VAL A 294 -8.86 -29.62 4.33
CA VAL A 294 -10.18 -28.97 4.44
C VAL A 294 -10.54 -28.44 3.07
N ARG A 295 -11.75 -28.73 2.60
CA ARG A 295 -12.31 -28.13 1.39
C ARG A 295 -13.08 -26.88 1.75
N ALA A 296 -12.89 -25.82 0.97
CA ALA A 296 -13.49 -24.53 1.22
C ALA A 296 -13.84 -23.82 -0.09
N ARG A 297 -14.64 -22.76 0.02
CA ARG A 297 -14.93 -21.83 -1.07
C ARG A 297 -14.43 -20.45 -0.72
N ALA A 298 -13.73 -19.83 -1.65
CA ALA A 298 -13.31 -18.45 -1.54
C ALA A 298 -14.53 -17.52 -1.54
N GLY A 299 -14.58 -16.65 -0.55
CA GLY A 299 -15.63 -15.66 -0.34
C GLY A 299 -15.22 -14.27 -0.76
N ARG A 300 -15.62 -13.27 0.04
CA ARG A 300 -15.34 -11.86 -0.19
C ARG A 300 -13.86 -11.54 -0.03
N CYS A 301 -13.28 -10.77 -0.97
CA CYS A 301 -11.95 -10.20 -0.80
C CYS A 301 -11.99 -9.09 0.26
N VAL A 302 -11.12 -9.19 1.25
CA VAL A 302 -10.93 -8.21 2.33
C VAL A 302 -9.82 -7.23 1.98
N PHE A 303 -8.75 -7.74 1.35
CA PHE A 303 -7.64 -6.95 0.86
C PHE A 303 -7.17 -7.53 -0.47
N ASP A 304 -7.21 -6.69 -1.51
CA ASP A 304 -6.71 -6.97 -2.85
C ASP A 304 -5.37 -6.24 -3.00
N GLY A 305 -4.27 -6.95 -2.73
CA GLY A 305 -2.92 -6.40 -2.77
C GLY A 305 -2.19 -6.68 -4.06
N PRO A 306 -1.04 -6.03 -4.31
CA PRO A 306 -0.22 -6.33 -5.50
C PRO A 306 0.53 -7.67 -5.38
N VAL A 307 0.78 -8.16 -4.17
CA VAL A 307 1.59 -9.35 -3.90
C VAL A 307 0.76 -10.50 -3.37
N PHE A 308 -0.22 -10.22 -2.54
CA PHE A 308 -1.10 -11.20 -1.92
C PHE A 308 -2.53 -10.68 -1.82
N ASP A 309 -3.47 -11.62 -1.66
CA ASP A 309 -4.87 -11.34 -1.36
C ASP A 309 -5.21 -11.83 0.04
N ARG A 310 -6.07 -11.08 0.77
CA ARG A 310 -6.73 -11.55 1.98
C ARG A 310 -8.22 -11.66 1.70
N PHE A 311 -8.79 -12.82 1.92
CA PHE A 311 -10.20 -13.09 1.62
C PHE A 311 -10.84 -14.00 2.64
N GLU A 312 -12.15 -13.85 2.83
CA GLU A 312 -12.98 -14.76 3.62
C GLU A 312 -13.16 -16.08 2.87
N PHE A 313 -13.43 -17.14 3.59
CA PHE A 313 -13.81 -18.44 3.01
C PHE A 313 -14.84 -19.15 3.90
N SER A 314 -15.57 -20.08 3.30
CA SER A 314 -16.49 -20.98 4.01
C SER A 314 -16.07 -22.44 3.78
N SER A 315 -16.20 -23.27 4.82
CA SER A 315 -16.00 -24.73 4.68
C SER A 315 -17.11 -25.34 3.84
N ASP A 316 -16.77 -26.29 2.95
CA ASP A 316 -17.79 -27.06 2.21
C ASP A 316 -18.54 -28.06 3.13
N GLU A 317 -18.13 -28.23 4.41
CA GLU A 317 -18.81 -29.09 5.39
C GLU A 317 -20.01 -28.39 6.07
N ASP A 318 -20.17 -27.06 5.89
CA ASP A 318 -21.25 -26.26 6.49
C ASP A 318 -22.47 -26.08 5.55
N GLY A 319 -22.61 -26.88 4.49
CA GLY A 319 -23.67 -26.83 3.49
C GLY A 319 -24.63 -28.04 3.52
#